data_415cb3ff9ccfbd43aa287d60eac240ae
#
_entry.id   415cb3ff9ccfbd43aa287d60eac240ae
#
_cell.length_a   1.000
_cell.length_b   1.000
_cell.length_c   1.000
_cell.angle_alpha   90.00
_cell.angle_beta   90.00
_cell.angle_gamma   90.00
#
_symmetry.space_group_name_H-M   'P 1'
#
loop_
_entity.id
_entity.type
_entity.pdbx_description
1 polymer ?
#
loop_
_entity_poly.entity_id
_entity_poly.type
_entity_poly.pdbx_seq_one_letter_code
_entity_poly.pdbx_strand_id
1 'polypeptide(L)'
;MKIGKALKLCRSAKDLSLEVVAERAGISISYLSRLENDKREPTLSIVGKVADALGVPTAVVVFLASEAHELKGLDKKTEQRFAELALDLIRHS
;
A
#
# COMPACT_ATOMS: atom_id res chain seq x y z
N MET A 1 4.68 11.06 3.15
CA MET A 1 4.01 9.75 3.11
C MET A 1 3.39 9.56 1.73
N LYS A 2 3.67 8.43 1.08
CA LYS A 2 3.19 8.15 -0.28
C LYS A 2 2.29 6.92 -0.29
N ILE A 3 1.07 7.10 0.13
CA ILE A 3 0.09 6.01 0.29
C ILE A 3 -0.21 5.33 -1.04
N GLY A 4 -0.41 6.11 -2.11
CA GLY A 4 -0.73 5.54 -3.43
C GLY A 4 0.33 4.58 -3.92
N LYS A 5 1.59 4.97 -3.78
CA LYS A 5 2.73 4.13 -4.16
C LYS A 5 2.77 2.83 -3.34
N ALA A 6 2.47 2.93 -2.04
CA ALA A 6 2.41 1.76 -1.16
C ALA A 6 1.27 0.81 -1.55
N LEU A 7 0.11 1.35 -1.90
CA LEU A 7 -1.02 0.54 -2.37
C LEU A 7 -0.67 -0.21 -3.66
N LYS A 8 -0.03 0.48 -4.61
CA LYS A 8 0.41 -0.13 -5.86
C LYS A 8 1.43 -1.24 -5.60
N LEU A 9 2.36 -1.01 -4.69
CA LEU A 9 3.37 -2.00 -4.31
C LEU A 9 2.72 -3.26 -3.73
N CYS A 10 1.77 -3.10 -2.83
CA CYS A 10 1.03 -4.22 -2.24
C CYS A 10 0.25 -4.99 -3.30
N ARG A 11 -0.44 -4.27 -4.19
CA ARG A 11 -1.22 -4.89 -5.27
C ARG A 11 -0.31 -5.71 -6.18
N SER A 12 0.82 -5.15 -6.59
CA SER A 12 1.78 -5.83 -7.45
C SER A 12 2.38 -7.06 -6.76
N ALA A 13 2.68 -6.96 -5.47
CA ALA A 13 3.21 -8.08 -4.70
C ALA A 13 2.23 -9.24 -4.61
N LYS A 14 0.93 -8.96 -4.65
CA LYS A 14 -0.14 -9.97 -4.64
C LYS A 14 -0.56 -10.42 -6.05
N ASP A 15 0.05 -9.88 -7.09
CA ASP A 15 -0.30 -10.17 -8.49
C ASP A 15 -1.77 -9.92 -8.81
N LEU A 16 -2.35 -8.87 -8.22
CA LEU A 16 -3.74 -8.52 -8.44
C LEU A 16 -3.85 -7.38 -9.46
N SER A 17 -4.91 -7.44 -10.29
CA SER A 17 -5.18 -6.37 -11.25
C SER A 17 -5.89 -5.19 -10.60
N LEU A 18 -5.83 -4.02 -11.26
CA LEU A 18 -6.60 -2.86 -10.84
C LEU A 18 -8.09 -3.16 -10.76
N GLU A 19 -8.61 -3.88 -11.76
CA GLU A 19 -10.02 -4.23 -11.85
C GLU A 19 -10.47 -5.03 -10.64
N VAL A 20 -9.70 -6.05 -10.27
CA VAL A 20 -10.05 -6.93 -9.14
C VAL A 20 -10.05 -6.15 -7.83
N VAL A 21 -9.01 -5.35 -7.59
CA VAL A 21 -8.91 -4.59 -6.35
C VAL A 21 -9.99 -3.51 -6.26
N ALA A 22 -10.24 -2.79 -7.37
CA ALA A 22 -11.28 -1.78 -7.41
C ALA A 22 -12.66 -2.37 -7.11
N GLU A 23 -12.98 -3.52 -7.71
CA GLU A 23 -14.23 -4.22 -7.46
C GLU A 23 -14.37 -4.61 -6.00
N ARG A 24 -13.34 -5.22 -5.41
CA ARG A 24 -13.36 -5.64 -4.01
C ARG A 24 -13.49 -4.45 -3.05
N ALA A 25 -12.87 -3.33 -3.40
CA ALA A 25 -12.92 -2.12 -2.57
C ALA A 25 -14.18 -1.28 -2.79
N GLY A 26 -14.96 -1.60 -3.82
CA GLY A 26 -16.18 -0.84 -4.13
C GLY A 26 -15.90 0.55 -4.69
N ILE A 27 -14.81 0.71 -5.43
CA ILE A 27 -14.43 1.98 -6.07
C ILE A 27 -14.20 1.75 -7.57
N SER A 28 -14.17 2.85 -8.33
CA SER A 28 -13.92 2.74 -9.77
C SER A 28 -12.45 2.44 -10.05
N ILE A 29 -12.20 1.80 -11.20
CA ILE A 29 -10.85 1.51 -11.67
C ILE A 29 -10.05 2.80 -11.86
N SER A 30 -10.67 3.83 -12.45
CA SER A 30 -9.97 5.10 -12.67
C SER A 30 -9.66 5.82 -11.36
N TYR A 31 -10.53 5.71 -10.35
CA TYR A 31 -10.24 6.29 -9.02
C TYR A 31 -9.05 5.57 -8.38
N LEU A 32 -9.04 4.23 -8.39
CA LEU A 32 -7.93 3.46 -7.85
C LEU A 32 -6.61 3.81 -8.57
N SER A 33 -6.65 3.92 -9.89
CA SER A 33 -5.48 4.30 -10.68
C SER A 33 -4.93 5.67 -10.25
N ARG A 34 -5.81 6.65 -10.03
CA ARG A 34 -5.40 7.97 -9.56
C ARG A 34 -4.80 7.92 -8.16
N LEU A 35 -5.36 7.11 -7.28
CA LEU A 35 -4.80 6.92 -5.95
C LEU A 35 -3.38 6.34 -6.03
N GLU A 36 -3.19 5.31 -6.85
CA GLU A 36 -1.89 4.64 -6.98
C GLU A 36 -0.82 5.53 -7.60
N ASN A 37 -1.23 6.49 -8.42
CA ASN A 37 -0.32 7.43 -9.06
C ASN A 37 -0.17 8.75 -8.30
N ASP A 38 -0.65 8.79 -7.06
CA ASP A 38 -0.59 9.97 -6.18
C ASP A 38 -1.21 11.23 -6.78
N LYS A 39 -2.18 11.05 -7.67
CA LYS A 39 -2.95 12.14 -8.28
C LYS A 39 -4.14 12.53 -7.43
N ARG A 40 -4.47 11.72 -6.45
CA ARG A 40 -5.57 11.92 -5.53
C ARG A 40 -5.15 11.46 -4.15
N GLU A 41 -5.39 12.28 -3.14
CA GLU A 41 -5.08 11.91 -1.77
C GLU A 41 -6.21 11.09 -1.17
N PRO A 42 -5.95 9.87 -0.69
CA PRO A 42 -7.01 9.05 -0.12
C PRO A 42 -7.35 9.48 1.31
N THR A 43 -8.60 9.30 1.69
CA THR A 43 -8.99 9.39 3.10
C THR A 43 -8.56 8.11 3.80
N LEU A 44 -8.49 8.14 5.13
CA LEU A 44 -8.18 6.94 5.92
C LEU A 44 -9.19 5.82 5.65
N SER A 45 -10.47 6.17 5.46
CA SER A 45 -11.52 5.22 5.13
C SER A 45 -11.23 4.50 3.80
N ILE A 46 -10.81 5.23 2.78
CA ILE A 46 -10.46 4.64 1.48
C ILE A 46 -9.23 3.76 1.59
N VAL A 47 -8.21 4.20 2.34
CA VAL A 47 -7.02 3.37 2.57
C VAL A 47 -7.40 2.05 3.20
N GLY A 48 -8.28 2.07 4.20
CA GLY A 48 -8.77 0.85 4.85
C GLY A 48 -9.50 -0.07 3.90
N LYS A 49 -10.37 0.48 3.05
CA LYS A 49 -11.11 -0.33 2.06
C LYS A 49 -10.19 -1.00 1.05
N VAL A 50 -9.19 -0.28 0.57
CA VAL A 50 -8.24 -0.83 -0.41
C VAL A 50 -7.32 -1.85 0.27
N ALA A 51 -6.86 -1.59 1.48
CA ALA A 51 -6.05 -2.54 2.24
C ALA A 51 -6.82 -3.84 2.49
N ASP A 52 -8.10 -3.76 2.86
CA ASP A 52 -8.95 -4.94 3.03
C ASP A 52 -9.10 -5.70 1.71
N ALA A 53 -9.31 -4.99 0.61
CA ALA A 53 -9.40 -5.60 -0.72
C ALA A 53 -8.12 -6.32 -1.11
N LEU A 54 -6.97 -5.81 -0.66
CA LEU A 54 -5.66 -6.42 -0.88
C LEU A 54 -5.36 -7.56 0.09
N GLY A 55 -6.14 -7.67 1.17
CA GLY A 55 -5.89 -8.67 2.21
C GLY A 55 -4.67 -8.33 3.07
N VAL A 56 -4.35 -7.05 3.24
CA VAL A 56 -3.20 -6.61 4.06
C VAL A 56 -3.69 -5.68 5.16
N PRO A 57 -3.04 -5.68 6.34
CA PRO A 57 -3.35 -4.72 7.39
C PRO A 57 -3.05 -3.30 6.94
N THR A 58 -3.91 -2.35 7.31
CA THR A 58 -3.70 -0.93 7.02
C THR A 58 -2.34 -0.46 7.55
N ALA A 59 -1.91 -0.96 8.71
CA ALA A 59 -0.61 -0.60 9.30
C ALA A 59 0.56 -0.95 8.37
N VAL A 60 0.47 -2.05 7.62
CA VAL A 60 1.51 -2.43 6.64
C VAL A 60 1.58 -1.42 5.52
N VAL A 61 0.42 -0.97 5.01
CA VAL A 61 0.36 0.05 3.97
C VAL A 61 1.00 1.35 4.47
N VAL A 62 0.64 1.78 5.67
CA VAL A 62 1.17 3.02 6.26
C VAL A 62 2.69 2.91 6.46
N PHE A 63 3.17 1.76 6.94
CA PHE A 63 4.61 1.53 7.10
C PHE A 63 5.34 1.66 5.76
N LEU A 64 4.82 1.02 4.72
CA LEU A 64 5.44 1.07 3.39
C LEU A 64 5.36 2.46 2.75
N ALA A 65 4.37 3.26 3.14
CA ALA A 65 4.20 4.62 2.64
C ALA A 65 5.11 5.62 3.34
N SER A 66 5.66 5.27 4.51
CA SER A 66 6.50 6.18 5.30
C SER A 66 7.81 6.48 4.57
N GLU A 67 8.21 7.74 4.62
CA GLU A 67 9.49 8.15 4.05
C GLU A 67 10.60 7.96 5.08
N ALA A 68 11.85 7.90 4.61
CA ALA A 68 13.01 7.63 5.47
C ALA A 68 13.08 8.57 6.69
N HIS A 69 12.77 9.86 6.50
CA HIS A 69 12.83 10.83 7.59
C HIS A 69 11.71 10.64 8.63
N GLU A 70 10.64 9.91 8.28
CA GLU A 70 9.54 9.61 9.19
C GLU A 70 9.87 8.40 10.08
N LEU A 71 10.88 7.63 9.69
CA LEU A 71 11.35 6.44 10.42
C LEU A 71 12.62 6.78 11.21
N LYS A 72 12.52 7.78 12.06
CA LYS A 72 13.67 8.26 12.85
C LYS A 72 14.28 7.15 13.68
N GLY A 73 15.61 7.09 13.69
CA GLY A 73 16.35 6.10 14.44
C GLY A 73 16.66 4.83 13.69
N LEU A 74 16.09 4.66 12.50
CA LEU A 74 16.42 3.52 11.64
C LEU A 74 17.42 3.94 10.58
N ASP A 75 18.48 3.18 10.40
CA ASP A 75 19.37 3.39 9.28
C ASP A 75 18.72 2.86 8.00
N LYS A 76 19.29 3.24 6.86
CA LYS A 76 18.73 2.89 5.55
C LYS A 76 18.68 1.38 5.31
N LYS A 77 19.68 0.67 5.81
CA LYS A 77 19.78 -0.78 5.67
C LYS A 77 18.69 -1.48 6.48
N THR A 78 18.46 -1.04 7.70
CA THR A 78 17.40 -1.57 8.58
C THR A 78 16.02 -1.28 7.97
N GLU A 79 15.82 -0.09 7.45
CA GLU A 79 14.59 0.31 6.78
C GLU A 79 14.28 -0.60 5.60
N GLN A 80 15.27 -0.89 4.75
CA GLN A 80 15.10 -1.79 3.62
C GLN A 80 14.74 -3.21 4.07
N ARG A 81 15.35 -3.66 5.15
CA ARG A 81 15.08 -4.98 5.70
C ARG A 81 13.64 -5.10 6.20
N PHE A 82 13.15 -4.07 6.89
CA PHE A 82 11.76 -4.04 7.34
C PHE A 82 10.79 -4.03 6.16
N ALA A 83 11.09 -3.28 5.12
CA ALA A 83 10.27 -3.25 3.91
C ALA A 83 10.21 -4.64 3.25
N GLU A 84 11.34 -5.33 3.15
CA GLU A 84 11.39 -6.68 2.59
C GLU A 84 10.56 -7.66 3.41
N LEU A 85 10.66 -7.59 4.74
CA LEU A 85 9.87 -8.44 5.63
C LEU A 85 8.38 -8.17 5.50
N ALA A 86 7.99 -6.90 5.38
CA ALA A 86 6.60 -6.52 5.17
C ALA A 86 6.07 -7.06 3.85
N LEU A 87 6.86 -6.99 2.79
CA LEU A 87 6.49 -7.55 1.49
C LEU A 87 6.35 -9.07 1.55
N ASP A 88 7.24 -9.75 2.27
CA ASP A 88 7.15 -11.20 2.46
C ASP A 88 5.84 -11.58 3.16
N LEU A 89 5.45 -10.84 4.19
CA LEU A 89 4.19 -11.07 4.89
C LEU A 89 3.00 -10.91 3.94
N ILE A 90 3.03 -9.92 3.07
CA ILE A 90 1.99 -9.69 2.08
C ILE A 90 1.91 -10.87 1.11
N ARG A 91 3.05 -11.34 0.61
CA ARG A 91 3.12 -12.42 -0.37
C ARG A 91 2.65 -13.76 0.19
N HIS A 92 2.84 -13.98 1.49
CA HIS A 92 2.55 -15.25 2.15
C HIS A 92 1.30 -15.22 3.03
N SER A 93 0.57 -14.11 3.00
CA SER A 93 -0.68 -14.00 3.76
C SER A 93 -1.89 -14.53 3.01
#